data_0ebc99592d557e538ff336109e342100
#
_entry.id   0ebc99592d557e538ff336109e342100
#
_cell.length_a   1.000
_cell.length_b   1.000
_cell.length_c   1.000
_cell.angle_alpha   90.00
_cell.angle_beta   90.00
_cell.angle_gamma   90.00
#
_symmetry.space_group_name_H-M   'P 1'
#
loop_
_entity.id
_entity.type
_entity.pdbx_description
1 polymer ?
#
loop_
_entity_poly.entity_id
_entity_poly.type
_entity_poly.pdbx_seq_one_letter_code
_entity_poly.pdbx_strand_id
1 'polypeptide(L)'
;MNIEIITNSEVKAVEGDPGDFTVTLTNHPRYIDPIKCTGCGDCARHCPVTAVNSYNLGLDDRRATSIEYAQAVPLAFSIDPDVCIGCGLCENMCLAKAVNYDDAKRETDIRVGSVILSSGSEGYDPSGLDFLGYSKYTNVV
;
A
#
# COMPACT_ATOMS: atom_id res chain seq x y z
N MET A 1 -4.01 24.13 -1.72
CA MET A 1 -4.78 23.13 -2.46
C MET A 1 -5.82 22.60 -1.49
N ASN A 2 -7.09 22.52 -1.87
CA ASN A 2 -8.17 22.10 -0.95
C ASN A 2 -8.45 20.58 -1.02
N ILE A 3 -7.45 19.81 -1.42
CA ILE A 3 -7.54 18.35 -1.54
C ILE A 3 -6.45 17.74 -0.68
N GLU A 4 -6.85 16.84 0.21
CA GLU A 4 -5.96 16.00 1.00
C GLU A 4 -6.12 14.55 0.53
N ILE A 5 -5.00 13.86 0.29
CA ILE A 5 -4.99 12.45 -0.12
C ILE A 5 -4.45 11.64 1.04
N ILE A 6 -5.31 10.80 1.63
CA ILE A 6 -4.96 9.88 2.71
C ILE A 6 -4.83 8.49 2.10
N THR A 7 -3.62 7.96 2.08
CA THR A 7 -3.30 6.68 1.45
C THR A 7 -2.83 5.65 2.48
N ASN A 8 -2.80 4.37 2.11
CA ASN A 8 -2.51 3.25 3.02
C ASN A 8 -3.46 3.22 4.21
N SER A 9 -4.74 3.47 3.93
CA SER A 9 -5.78 3.62 4.95
C SER A 9 -7.07 2.98 4.48
N GLU A 10 -7.85 2.50 5.43
CA GLU A 10 -9.15 1.89 5.22
C GLU A 10 -10.23 2.68 5.95
N VAL A 11 -11.41 2.76 5.36
CA VAL A 11 -12.60 3.29 6.07
C VAL A 11 -13.12 2.19 6.98
N LYS A 12 -13.01 2.40 8.31
CA LYS A 12 -13.48 1.47 9.33
C LYS A 12 -14.97 1.64 9.62
N ALA A 13 -15.41 2.88 9.72
CA ALA A 13 -16.79 3.21 10.01
C ALA A 13 -17.19 4.58 9.43
N VAL A 14 -18.48 4.73 9.15
CA VAL A 14 -19.11 5.99 8.80
C VAL A 14 -20.35 6.12 9.67
N GLU A 15 -20.41 7.13 10.50
CA GLU A 15 -21.50 7.38 11.46
C GLU A 15 -22.02 8.81 11.33
N GLY A 16 -23.25 9.06 11.74
CA GLY A 16 -23.90 10.39 11.70
C GLY A 16 -24.98 10.53 10.66
N ASP A 17 -25.40 11.75 10.43
CA ASP A 17 -26.52 12.11 9.54
C ASP A 17 -26.04 12.94 8.36
N PRO A 18 -26.86 13.06 7.28
CA PRO A 18 -26.53 13.91 6.14
C PRO A 18 -26.16 15.33 6.52
N GLY A 19 -24.96 15.74 6.14
CA GLY A 19 -24.37 17.04 6.50
C GLY A 19 -23.40 17.00 7.70
N ASP A 20 -23.37 15.93 8.48
CA ASP A 20 -22.50 15.79 9.65
C ASP A 20 -22.10 14.31 9.89
N PHE A 21 -21.28 13.77 9.00
CA PHE A 21 -20.72 12.43 9.17
C PHE A 21 -19.39 12.47 9.89
N THR A 22 -19.15 11.45 10.71
CA THR A 22 -17.83 11.11 11.24
C THR A 22 -17.34 9.85 10.52
N VAL A 23 -16.20 9.96 9.88
CA VAL A 23 -15.55 8.83 9.17
C VAL A 23 -14.32 8.43 9.98
N THR A 24 -14.31 7.20 10.49
CA THR A 24 -13.17 6.60 11.17
C THR A 24 -12.29 5.89 10.15
N LEU A 25 -11.04 6.34 10.03
CA LEU A 25 -10.03 5.76 9.18
C LEU A 25 -9.06 4.92 10.01
N THR A 26 -8.72 3.75 9.52
CA THR A 26 -7.58 2.96 9.99
C THR A 26 -6.38 3.24 9.08
N ASN A 27 -5.34 3.86 9.62
CA ASN A 27 -4.10 4.11 8.91
C ASN A 27 -3.11 2.97 9.21
N HIS A 28 -2.61 2.32 8.17
CA HIS A 28 -1.63 1.23 8.29
C HIS A 28 -0.20 1.77 8.31
N PRO A 29 0.72 1.11 9.02
CA PRO A 29 2.11 1.52 9.05
C PRO A 29 2.76 1.32 7.66
N ARG A 30 3.65 2.22 7.28
CA ARG A 30 4.51 2.10 6.10
C ARG A 30 5.94 1.74 6.47
N TYR A 31 6.30 1.99 7.73
CA TYR A 31 7.66 1.91 8.25
C TYR A 31 8.67 2.81 7.52
N ILE A 32 8.19 3.66 6.63
CA ILE A 32 8.94 4.72 5.95
C ILE A 32 8.09 5.99 5.95
N ASP A 33 8.59 7.03 6.57
CA ASP A 33 7.93 8.34 6.66
C ASP A 33 7.79 8.96 5.26
N PRO A 34 6.56 9.11 4.74
CA PRO A 34 6.34 9.62 3.38
C PRO A 34 6.72 11.09 3.20
N ILE A 35 6.84 11.86 4.31
CA ILE A 35 7.24 13.26 4.26
C ILE A 35 8.75 13.37 4.08
N LYS A 36 9.53 12.47 4.70
CA LYS A 36 10.99 12.43 4.59
C LYS A 36 11.48 11.67 3.36
N CYS A 37 10.71 10.69 2.92
CA CYS A 37 11.10 9.84 1.79
C CYS A 37 11.19 10.63 0.49
N THR A 38 12.34 10.55 -0.18
CA THR A 38 12.59 11.21 -1.47
C THR A 38 12.28 10.32 -2.68
N GLY A 39 11.85 9.08 -2.46
CA GLY A 39 11.57 8.14 -3.54
C GLY A 39 12.81 7.63 -4.29
N CYS A 40 14.02 7.76 -3.72
CA CYS A 40 15.28 7.43 -4.42
C CYS A 40 15.47 5.93 -4.74
N GLY A 41 14.82 5.03 -3.98
CA GLY A 41 14.86 3.58 -4.20
C GLY A 41 16.07 2.86 -3.61
N ASP A 42 16.98 3.55 -2.91
CA ASP A 42 18.17 2.91 -2.34
C ASP A 42 17.83 1.82 -1.32
N CYS A 43 16.79 2.02 -0.53
CA CYS A 43 16.28 1.03 0.41
C CYS A 43 15.85 -0.28 -0.28
N ALA A 44 15.17 -0.18 -1.43
CA ALA A 44 14.76 -1.35 -2.22
C ALA A 44 15.95 -2.01 -2.93
N ARG A 45 16.88 -1.21 -3.48
CA ARG A 45 18.07 -1.72 -4.19
C ARG A 45 18.95 -2.57 -3.28
N HIS A 46 19.06 -2.21 -2.00
CA HIS A 46 19.89 -2.92 -1.02
C HIS A 46 19.10 -3.95 -0.19
N CYS A 47 17.79 -4.08 -0.38
CA CYS A 47 17.01 -5.09 0.31
C CYS A 47 17.37 -6.49 -0.18
N PRO A 48 17.80 -7.42 0.70
CA PRO A 48 18.17 -8.78 0.29
C PRO A 48 16.96 -9.67 0.03
N VAL A 49 15.77 -9.28 0.53
CA VAL A 49 14.56 -10.10 0.43
C VAL A 49 13.90 -9.92 -0.92
N THR A 50 13.55 -11.04 -1.54
CA THR A 50 12.72 -11.11 -2.76
C THR A 50 11.44 -11.87 -2.42
N ALA A 51 10.31 -11.33 -2.83
CA ALA A 51 8.98 -11.90 -2.62
C ALA A 51 8.13 -11.73 -3.89
N VAL A 52 7.13 -12.56 -4.03
CA VAL A 52 6.17 -12.47 -5.14
C VAL A 52 5.47 -11.10 -5.11
N ASN A 53 5.35 -10.46 -6.25
CA ASN A 53 4.65 -9.20 -6.40
C ASN A 53 3.14 -9.44 -6.57
N SER A 54 2.40 -9.35 -5.49
CA SER A 54 0.94 -9.51 -5.50
C SER A 54 0.22 -8.38 -6.28
N TYR A 55 0.79 -7.17 -6.28
CA TYR A 55 0.24 -6.05 -7.06
C TYR A 55 0.26 -6.33 -8.57
N ASN A 56 1.29 -7.02 -9.05
CA ASN A 56 1.40 -7.48 -10.44
C ASN A 56 0.95 -8.93 -10.63
N LEU A 57 0.00 -9.40 -9.84
CA LEU A 57 -0.62 -10.74 -9.92
C LEU A 57 0.39 -11.90 -9.90
N GLY A 58 1.56 -11.69 -9.30
CA GLY A 58 2.62 -12.71 -9.23
C GLY A 58 3.43 -12.89 -10.50
N LEU A 59 3.31 -11.96 -11.47
CA LEU A 59 4.05 -12.03 -12.74
C LEU A 59 5.52 -11.62 -12.61
N ASP A 60 5.90 -10.98 -11.53
CA ASP A 60 7.27 -10.60 -11.19
C ASP A 60 7.52 -10.67 -9.68
N ASP A 61 8.75 -10.36 -9.27
CA ASP A 61 9.16 -10.29 -7.89
C ASP A 61 9.32 -8.84 -7.43
N ARG A 62 9.06 -8.59 -6.15
CA ARG A 62 9.34 -7.34 -5.46
C ARG A 62 10.29 -7.53 -4.27
N ARG A 63 10.83 -6.45 -3.76
CA ARG A 63 11.58 -6.45 -2.49
C ARG A 63 10.64 -6.26 -1.31
N ALA A 64 11.06 -6.67 -0.10
CA ALA A 64 10.32 -6.36 1.12
C ALA A 64 10.19 -4.84 1.32
N THR A 65 11.17 -4.06 0.86
CA THR A 65 11.04 -2.61 0.75
C THR A 65 10.76 -2.27 -0.70
N SER A 66 9.57 -1.77 -1.00
CA SER A 66 9.11 -1.56 -2.38
C SER A 66 8.20 -0.34 -2.51
N ILE A 67 7.97 0.05 -3.74
CA ILE A 67 6.88 0.92 -4.18
C ILE A 67 6.18 0.17 -5.31
N GLU A 68 4.86 0.21 -5.34
CA GLU A 68 4.10 -0.61 -6.28
C GLU A 68 4.30 -0.16 -7.73
N TYR A 69 4.35 1.16 -7.96
CA TYR A 69 4.65 1.70 -9.29
C TYR A 69 5.24 3.13 -9.19
N ALA A 70 5.93 3.55 -10.25
CA ALA A 70 6.76 4.75 -10.24
C ALA A 70 5.98 6.09 -10.12
N GLN A 71 4.67 6.10 -10.38
CA GLN A 71 3.81 7.28 -10.27
C GLN A 71 2.93 7.26 -9.01
N ALA A 72 3.26 6.44 -8.02
CA ALA A 72 2.51 6.39 -6.75
C ALA A 72 2.46 7.75 -6.05
N VAL A 73 1.35 8.04 -5.40
CA VAL A 73 1.15 9.26 -4.61
C VAL A 73 0.78 8.86 -3.18
N PRO A 74 1.59 9.22 -2.18
CA PRO A 74 2.91 9.85 -2.28
C PRO A 74 3.95 8.95 -2.96
N LEU A 75 4.98 9.54 -3.58
CA LEU A 75 6.11 8.80 -4.10
C LEU A 75 7.02 8.39 -2.93
N ALA A 76 6.58 7.41 -2.17
CA ALA A 76 7.27 6.92 -0.98
C ALA A 76 7.27 5.40 -0.95
N PHE A 77 8.41 4.83 -0.57
CA PHE A 77 8.54 3.40 -0.35
C PHE A 77 7.82 2.97 0.92
N SER A 78 7.54 1.69 1.04
CA SER A 78 7.03 1.05 2.26
C SER A 78 7.81 -0.24 2.51
N ILE A 79 7.78 -0.71 3.76
CA ILE A 79 8.33 -2.00 4.14
C ILE A 79 7.16 -2.94 4.39
N ASP A 80 7.16 -4.09 3.73
CA ASP A 80 6.21 -5.16 3.99
C ASP A 80 6.70 -5.99 5.20
N PRO A 81 6.01 -5.92 6.34
CA PRO A 81 6.43 -6.60 7.56
C PRO A 81 6.35 -8.13 7.45
N ASP A 82 5.47 -8.66 6.59
CA ASP A 82 5.24 -10.10 6.48
C ASP A 82 6.41 -10.85 5.83
N VAL A 83 7.18 -10.15 5.01
CA VAL A 83 8.35 -10.73 4.33
C VAL A 83 9.67 -10.12 4.78
N CYS A 84 9.65 -9.01 5.52
CA CYS A 84 10.84 -8.33 6.00
C CYS A 84 11.56 -9.15 7.09
N ILE A 85 12.86 -9.37 6.93
CA ILE A 85 13.69 -10.11 7.89
C ILE A 85 14.37 -9.22 8.95
N GLY A 86 14.09 -7.92 8.99
CA GLY A 86 14.62 -6.99 9.98
C GLY A 86 16.12 -6.74 9.91
N CYS A 87 16.75 -6.86 8.74
CA CYS A 87 18.21 -6.75 8.60
C CYS A 87 18.77 -5.33 8.77
N GLY A 88 17.93 -4.27 8.77
CA GLY A 88 18.34 -2.88 8.97
C GLY A 88 19.06 -2.20 7.79
N LEU A 89 19.28 -2.89 6.66
CA LEU A 89 20.02 -2.31 5.52
C LEU A 89 19.30 -1.08 4.94
N CYS A 90 17.97 -1.12 4.84
CA CYS A 90 17.20 0.01 4.32
C CYS A 90 17.37 1.27 5.18
N GLU A 91 17.45 1.13 6.50
CA GLU A 91 17.71 2.24 7.42
C GLU A 91 19.12 2.81 7.25
N ASN A 92 20.12 1.93 7.19
CA ASN A 92 21.52 2.32 7.02
C ASN A 92 21.78 3.05 5.70
N MET A 93 21.08 2.65 4.62
CA MET A 93 21.24 3.23 3.29
C MET A 93 20.38 4.49 3.09
N CYS A 94 19.42 4.79 3.97
CA CYS A 94 18.53 5.92 3.82
C CYS A 94 19.17 7.24 4.24
N LEU A 95 19.64 8.03 3.27
CA LEU A 95 20.21 9.36 3.53
C LEU A 95 19.18 10.34 4.11
N ALA A 96 17.92 10.18 3.74
CA ALA A 96 16.80 11.02 4.22
C ALA A 96 16.36 10.65 5.65
N LYS A 97 16.88 9.55 6.23
CA LYS A 97 16.47 9.05 7.56
C LYS A 97 14.95 8.88 7.67
N ALA A 98 14.34 8.36 6.60
CA ALA A 98 12.89 8.19 6.51
C ALA A 98 12.40 6.87 7.14
N VAL A 99 13.26 5.88 7.37
CA VAL A 99 12.86 4.60 7.97
C VAL A 99 12.49 4.80 9.44
N ASN A 100 11.33 4.25 9.82
CA ASN A 100 10.79 4.30 11.17
C ASN A 100 10.12 2.97 11.51
N TYR A 101 10.80 2.10 12.23
CA TYR A 101 10.26 0.80 12.64
C TYR A 101 9.20 0.88 13.75
N ASP A 102 9.09 2.03 14.43
CA ASP A 102 8.07 2.27 15.45
C ASP A 102 6.74 2.76 14.87
N ASP A 103 6.65 2.87 13.53
CA ASP A 103 5.39 3.21 12.87
C ASP A 103 4.34 2.13 13.15
N ALA A 104 3.18 2.54 13.64
CA ALA A 104 2.14 1.65 14.12
C ALA A 104 0.78 2.01 13.52
N LYS A 105 -0.09 1.02 13.45
CA LYS A 105 -1.49 1.19 13.09
C LYS A 105 -2.15 2.21 14.02
N ARG A 106 -2.88 3.17 13.44
CA ARG A 106 -3.59 4.21 14.17
C ARG A 106 -4.96 4.49 13.59
N GLU A 107 -5.89 4.93 14.40
CA GLU A 107 -7.20 5.36 13.97
C GLU A 107 -7.28 6.90 13.98
N THR A 108 -7.99 7.45 13.01
CA THR A 108 -8.18 8.89 12.86
C THR A 108 -9.63 9.15 12.47
N ASP A 109 -10.29 10.04 13.18
CA ASP A 109 -11.65 10.47 12.85
C ASP A 109 -11.61 11.78 12.05
N ILE A 110 -12.38 11.83 10.98
CA ILE A 110 -12.59 13.03 10.17
C ILE A 110 -14.07 13.36 10.08
N ARG A 111 -14.43 14.65 10.21
CA ARG A 111 -15.81 15.11 10.03
C ARG A 111 -16.00 15.63 8.63
N VAL A 112 -17.05 15.15 7.96
CA VAL A 112 -17.36 15.50 6.58
C VAL A 112 -18.86 15.71 6.38
N GLY A 113 -19.24 16.60 5.47
CA GLY A 113 -20.64 16.86 5.15
C GLY A 113 -21.26 15.79 4.25
N SER A 114 -20.45 15.09 3.46
CA SER A 114 -20.90 14.02 2.56
C SER A 114 -19.79 13.02 2.31
N VAL A 115 -20.17 11.81 1.93
CA VAL A 115 -19.27 10.72 1.54
C VAL A 115 -19.62 10.27 0.12
N ILE A 116 -18.62 10.21 -0.76
CA ILE A 116 -18.76 9.68 -2.12
C ILE A 116 -17.97 8.36 -2.18
N LEU A 117 -18.68 7.27 -2.48
CA LEU A 117 -18.06 5.95 -2.65
C LEU A 117 -17.63 5.75 -4.10
N SER A 118 -16.35 5.48 -4.29
CA SER A 118 -15.74 5.16 -5.58
C SER A 118 -14.71 4.03 -5.36
N SER A 119 -15.19 2.90 -4.86
CA SER A 119 -14.34 1.78 -4.40
C SER A 119 -13.71 0.96 -5.53
N GLY A 120 -14.00 1.30 -6.80
CA GLY A 120 -13.55 0.54 -7.95
C GLY A 120 -14.38 -0.73 -8.17
N SER A 121 -13.79 -1.70 -8.85
CA SER A 121 -14.39 -3.00 -9.15
C SER A 121 -13.49 -4.13 -8.70
N GLU A 122 -14.07 -5.22 -8.29
CA GLU A 122 -13.37 -6.47 -8.07
C GLU A 122 -13.14 -7.20 -9.41
N GLY A 123 -11.97 -7.82 -9.57
CA GLY A 123 -11.67 -8.64 -10.74
C GLY A 123 -12.62 -9.84 -10.81
N TYR A 124 -13.13 -10.13 -12.01
CA TYR A 124 -13.95 -11.31 -12.21
C TYR A 124 -13.11 -12.58 -12.05
N ASP A 125 -13.58 -13.55 -11.27
CA ASP A 125 -12.96 -14.87 -11.16
C ASP A 125 -13.44 -15.78 -12.31
N PRO A 126 -12.59 -16.07 -13.32
CA PRO A 126 -12.97 -16.88 -14.47
C PRO A 126 -12.86 -18.39 -14.23
N SER A 127 -12.55 -18.85 -13.01
CA SER A 127 -12.33 -20.29 -12.72
C SER A 127 -13.52 -21.16 -13.03
N GLY A 128 -14.75 -20.61 -13.04
CA GLY A 128 -15.95 -21.30 -13.47
C GLY A 128 -16.14 -21.44 -14.99
N LEU A 129 -15.27 -20.82 -15.79
CA LEU A 129 -15.37 -20.79 -17.26
C LEU A 129 -14.26 -21.63 -17.89
N ASP A 130 -14.47 -22.92 -17.96
CA ASP A 130 -13.49 -23.92 -18.44
C ASP A 130 -12.87 -23.62 -19.80
N PHE A 131 -13.64 -22.99 -20.71
CA PHE A 131 -13.19 -22.65 -22.06
C PHE A 131 -12.14 -21.54 -22.11
N LEU A 132 -12.02 -20.73 -21.06
CA LEU A 132 -10.98 -19.70 -20.96
C LEU A 132 -9.60 -20.27 -20.62
N GLY A 133 -9.55 -21.50 -20.09
CA GLY A 133 -8.29 -22.15 -19.72
C GLY A 133 -7.59 -21.57 -18.50
N TYR A 134 -8.24 -20.67 -17.74
CA TYR A 134 -7.75 -20.12 -16.49
C TYR A 134 -7.48 -21.26 -15.48
N SER A 135 -6.39 -21.19 -14.74
CA SER A 135 -5.90 -22.25 -13.85
C SER A 135 -5.53 -23.59 -14.52
N LYS A 136 -5.70 -23.74 -15.86
CA LYS A 136 -5.30 -24.92 -16.63
C LYS A 136 -3.98 -24.71 -17.35
N TYR A 137 -3.74 -23.50 -17.83
CA TYR A 137 -2.55 -23.13 -18.56
C TYR A 137 -1.78 -22.05 -17.85
N THR A 138 -0.47 -22.21 -17.70
CA THR A 138 0.41 -21.28 -16.95
C THR A 138 0.55 -19.90 -17.59
N ASN A 139 0.16 -19.74 -18.84
CA ASN A 139 0.17 -18.48 -19.59
C ASN A 139 -1.19 -17.78 -19.63
N VAL A 140 -2.17 -18.29 -18.90
CA VAL A 140 -3.49 -17.65 -18.71
C VAL A 140 -3.61 -17.23 -17.26
N VAL A 141 -3.57 -15.91 -17.04
CA VAL A 141 -3.59 -15.24 -15.73
C VAL A 141 -4.72 -14.20 -15.66
#